data_e5edea58eb59a81075f0e84691c0da89
#
_entry.id   e5edea58eb59a81075f0e84691c0da89
#
_cell.length_a   1.000
_cell.length_b   1.000
_cell.length_c   1.000
_cell.angle_alpha   90.00
_cell.angle_beta   90.00
_cell.angle_gamma   90.00
#
_symmetry.space_group_name_H-M   'P 1'
#
loop_
_entity.id
_entity.type
_entity.pdbx_description
1 polymer ?
#
loop_
_entity_poly.entity_id
_entity_poly.type
_entity_poly.pdbx_seq_one_letter_code
_entity_poly.pdbx_strand_id
1 'polypeptide(L)'
;TPLYSSAASDVYKRQVALAARLGHAAPDDRPLVAFVGRLAEQKGVSLVLDLLHRMAGSGNARFVVLGAGDPQLEEALKVVASEHPDAIDVVIGFDEVFAHLIQAAADILLMPSQYEPCGLAQLYAFRYGTIPVVRATGGLVDTVVDVNDQTRADGTASGFVFQDFQSASLEEAVQRALAAHGNKTLWQDLVYRVMQQDWSWEVSAQQYQKVYERALANAPADVVDVR
;
A
#
# COMPACT_ATOMS: atom_id res chain seq x y z
N THR A 1 18.26 18.66 -11.46
CA THR A 1 18.21 17.18 -11.35
C THR A 1 16.75 16.80 -11.35
N PRO A 2 16.29 15.85 -12.19
CA PRO A 2 14.89 15.43 -12.15
C PRO A 2 14.54 14.93 -10.74
N LEU A 3 13.37 15.31 -10.22
CA LEU A 3 12.83 14.85 -8.91
C LEU A 3 12.95 13.32 -8.73
N TYR A 4 12.89 12.59 -9.83
CA TYR A 4 13.02 11.14 -9.86
C TYR A 4 14.41 10.63 -9.45
N SER A 5 15.52 11.27 -9.84
CA SER A 5 16.86 10.80 -9.48
C SER A 5 17.17 11.00 -7.98
N SER A 6 16.57 12.02 -7.35
CA SER A 6 16.62 12.18 -5.90
C SER A 6 15.73 11.17 -5.19
N ALA A 7 14.52 10.90 -5.70
CA ALA A 7 13.60 9.92 -5.14
C ALA A 7 14.18 8.49 -5.18
N ALA A 8 14.77 8.06 -6.31
CA ALA A 8 15.40 6.75 -6.41
C ALA A 8 16.59 6.59 -5.46
N SER A 9 17.44 7.63 -5.33
CA SER A 9 18.52 7.66 -4.33
C SER A 9 17.99 7.56 -2.90
N ASP A 10 16.85 8.19 -2.62
CA ASP A 10 16.23 8.17 -1.29
C ASP A 10 15.52 6.83 -1.00
N VAL A 11 14.95 6.14 -2.01
CA VAL A 11 14.44 4.78 -1.87
C VAL A 11 15.57 3.82 -1.49
N TYR A 12 16.69 3.85 -2.20
CA TYR A 12 17.84 3.00 -1.87
C TYR A 12 18.34 3.21 -0.44
N LYS A 13 18.46 4.47 0.01
CA LYS A 13 18.85 4.75 1.40
C LYS A 13 17.88 4.17 2.43
N ARG A 14 16.57 4.24 2.13
CA ARG A 14 15.53 3.66 2.99
C ARG A 14 15.59 2.13 2.99
N GLN A 15 15.86 1.50 1.85
CA GLN A 15 16.08 0.06 1.75
C GLN A 15 17.31 -0.40 2.53
N VAL A 16 18.41 0.36 2.49
CA VAL A 16 19.61 0.10 3.33
C VAL A 16 19.27 0.20 4.82
N ALA A 17 18.54 1.24 5.23
CA ALA A 17 18.14 1.41 6.62
C ALA A 17 17.19 0.28 7.09
N LEU A 18 16.26 -0.14 6.23
CA LEU A 18 15.36 -1.26 6.50
C LEU A 18 16.12 -2.58 6.62
N ALA A 19 17.02 -2.88 5.68
CA ALA A 19 17.85 -4.07 5.71
C ALA A 19 18.65 -4.16 7.03
N ALA A 20 19.32 -3.08 7.42
CA ALA A 20 20.05 -3.02 8.67
C ALA A 20 19.15 -3.26 9.91
N ARG A 21 17.92 -2.72 9.91
CA ARG A 21 16.98 -2.92 11.00
C ARG A 21 16.42 -4.34 11.08
N LEU A 22 16.32 -5.02 9.95
CA LEU A 22 15.92 -6.43 9.84
C LEU A 22 17.10 -7.41 10.06
N GLY A 23 18.32 -6.91 10.23
CA GLY A 23 19.52 -7.73 10.45
C GLY A 23 20.18 -8.25 9.17
N HIS A 24 19.82 -7.70 8.01
CA HIS A 24 20.43 -8.04 6.73
C HIS A 24 21.65 -7.17 6.43
N ALA A 25 22.66 -7.74 5.77
CA ALA A 25 23.91 -7.04 5.45
C ALA A 25 23.75 -5.95 4.37
N ALA A 26 22.80 -6.14 3.46
CA ALA A 26 22.52 -5.22 2.35
C ALA A 26 21.06 -5.34 1.90
N PRO A 27 20.50 -4.33 1.22
CA PRO A 27 19.24 -4.50 0.53
C PRO A 27 19.38 -5.53 -0.59
N ASP A 28 18.27 -6.17 -0.89
CA ASP A 28 18.12 -7.13 -1.97
C ASP A 28 17.61 -6.41 -3.23
N ASP A 29 17.99 -6.86 -4.40
CA ASP A 29 17.53 -6.28 -5.69
C ASP A 29 16.12 -6.73 -6.08
N ARG A 30 15.56 -7.72 -5.37
CA ARG A 30 14.18 -8.18 -5.58
C ARG A 30 13.17 -7.13 -5.11
N PRO A 31 12.01 -7.02 -5.79
CA PRO A 31 10.93 -6.16 -5.29
C PRO A 31 10.56 -6.51 -3.85
N LEU A 32 10.41 -5.47 -3.02
CA LEU A 32 9.98 -5.62 -1.63
C LEU A 32 8.45 -5.42 -1.52
N VAL A 33 7.76 -6.47 -1.11
CA VAL A 33 6.32 -6.48 -0.87
C VAL A 33 6.05 -6.40 0.62
N ALA A 34 5.35 -5.37 1.07
CA ALA A 34 5.10 -5.11 2.47
C ALA A 34 3.63 -5.30 2.86
N PHE A 35 3.40 -5.81 4.06
CA PHE A 35 2.14 -5.68 4.78
C PHE A 35 2.41 -5.00 6.13
N VAL A 36 1.66 -3.93 6.42
CA VAL A 36 1.77 -3.18 7.68
C VAL A 36 0.38 -2.95 8.23
N GLY A 37 0.08 -3.50 9.41
CA GLY A 37 -1.21 -3.30 10.03
C GLY A 37 -1.54 -4.30 11.13
N ARG A 38 -2.75 -4.17 11.66
CA ARG A 38 -3.25 -5.10 12.67
C ARG A 38 -3.37 -6.51 12.07
N LEU A 39 -2.84 -7.51 12.78
CA LEU A 39 -2.93 -8.91 12.36
C LEU A 39 -4.30 -9.48 12.75
N ALA A 40 -5.27 -9.28 11.86
CA ALA A 40 -6.66 -9.68 12.01
C ALA A 40 -7.24 -10.10 10.68
N GLU A 41 -8.26 -10.96 10.70
CA GLU A 41 -8.95 -11.45 9.50
C GLU A 41 -9.53 -10.29 8.67
N GLN A 42 -10.07 -9.26 9.35
CA GLN A 42 -10.56 -8.04 8.70
C GLN A 42 -9.51 -7.38 7.79
N LYS A 43 -8.23 -7.47 8.11
CA LYS A 43 -7.12 -6.93 7.31
C LYS A 43 -6.63 -7.90 6.23
N GLY A 44 -7.23 -9.08 6.13
CA GLY A 44 -6.92 -10.08 5.12
C GLY A 44 -5.59 -10.80 5.38
N VAL A 45 -5.18 -10.96 6.64
CA VAL A 45 -3.92 -11.61 6.99
C VAL A 45 -3.90 -13.07 6.57
N SER A 46 -5.04 -13.76 6.57
CA SER A 46 -5.18 -15.11 6.00
C SER A 46 -4.79 -15.16 4.52
N LEU A 47 -5.21 -14.17 3.72
CA LEU A 47 -4.82 -14.07 2.31
C LEU A 47 -3.32 -13.77 2.15
N VAL A 48 -2.74 -12.96 3.06
CA VAL A 48 -1.29 -12.72 3.07
C VAL A 48 -0.53 -14.00 3.39
N LEU A 49 -0.96 -14.78 4.39
CA LEU A 49 -0.36 -16.06 4.72
C LEU A 49 -0.35 -17.02 3.52
N ASP A 50 -1.49 -17.18 2.85
CA ASP A 50 -1.60 -18.02 1.64
C ASP A 50 -0.67 -17.52 0.52
N LEU A 51 -0.58 -16.20 0.34
CA LEU A 51 0.32 -15.59 -0.63
C LEU A 51 1.79 -15.91 -0.32
N LEU A 52 2.20 -15.77 0.95
CA LEU A 52 3.56 -16.07 1.40
C LEU A 52 3.93 -17.53 1.13
N HIS A 53 3.08 -18.49 1.49
CA HIS A 53 3.32 -19.92 1.22
C HIS A 53 3.49 -20.23 -0.28
N ARG A 54 2.75 -19.52 -1.16
CA ARG A 54 2.82 -19.76 -2.61
C ARG A 54 4.00 -19.08 -3.27
N MET A 55 4.37 -17.88 -2.82
CA MET A 55 5.28 -17.01 -3.54
C MET A 55 6.70 -16.96 -2.96
N ALA A 56 6.90 -17.26 -1.67
CA ALA A 56 8.20 -17.12 -1.02
C ALA A 56 9.30 -17.97 -1.69
N GLY A 57 8.96 -19.19 -2.11
CA GLY A 57 9.90 -20.09 -2.81
C GLY A 57 10.22 -19.71 -4.25
N SER A 58 9.50 -18.75 -4.86
CA SER A 58 9.70 -18.37 -6.26
C SER A 58 10.96 -17.53 -6.52
N GLY A 59 11.50 -16.88 -5.49
CA GLY A 59 12.63 -15.96 -5.60
C GLY A 59 12.33 -14.64 -6.32
N ASN A 60 11.08 -14.36 -6.68
CA ASN A 60 10.70 -13.18 -7.48
C ASN A 60 10.49 -11.92 -6.66
N ALA A 61 10.32 -12.04 -5.34
CA ALA A 61 10.10 -10.92 -4.43
C ALA A 61 10.62 -11.25 -3.03
N ARG A 62 10.79 -10.21 -2.21
CA ARG A 62 10.91 -10.32 -0.77
C ARG A 62 9.67 -9.78 -0.11
N PHE A 63 9.39 -10.29 1.09
CA PHE A 63 8.20 -9.92 1.85
C PHE A 63 8.58 -9.42 3.24
N VAL A 64 7.93 -8.37 3.69
CA VAL A 64 8.02 -7.89 5.07
C VAL A 64 6.63 -7.69 5.66
N VAL A 65 6.41 -8.27 6.83
CA VAL A 65 5.15 -8.16 7.57
C VAL A 65 5.43 -7.50 8.91
N LEU A 66 4.74 -6.40 9.20
CA LEU A 66 4.76 -5.75 10.52
C LEU A 66 3.34 -5.65 11.07
N GLY A 67 3.14 -6.14 12.26
CA GLY A 67 1.86 -5.98 12.96
C GLY A 67 1.76 -6.77 14.24
N ALA A 68 0.65 -6.57 14.93
CA ALA A 68 0.25 -7.37 16.09
C ALA A 68 -1.26 -7.58 16.06
N GLY A 69 -1.75 -8.66 16.69
CA GLY A 69 -3.18 -8.92 16.75
C GLY A 69 -3.55 -10.33 17.20
N ASP A 70 -4.14 -11.13 16.34
CA ASP A 70 -4.54 -12.49 16.62
C ASP A 70 -3.32 -13.39 16.85
N PRO A 71 -3.18 -14.05 18.01
CA PRO A 71 -2.02 -14.88 18.30
C PRO A 71 -1.82 -16.07 17.35
N GLN A 72 -2.91 -16.60 16.76
CA GLN A 72 -2.81 -17.70 15.79
C GLN A 72 -2.22 -17.21 14.46
N LEU A 73 -2.61 -16.01 14.03
CA LEU A 73 -2.05 -15.37 12.83
C LEU A 73 -0.59 -14.97 13.05
N GLU A 74 -0.25 -14.45 14.24
CA GLU A 74 1.14 -14.13 14.59
C GLU A 74 2.04 -15.37 14.53
N GLU A 75 1.59 -16.49 15.11
CA GLU A 75 2.36 -17.73 15.10
C GLU A 75 2.49 -18.31 13.68
N ALA A 76 1.41 -18.33 12.91
CA ALA A 76 1.46 -18.80 11.53
C ALA A 76 2.43 -17.97 10.66
N LEU A 77 2.47 -16.65 10.85
CA LEU A 77 3.42 -15.77 10.16
C LEU A 77 4.88 -16.07 10.56
N LYS A 78 5.15 -16.33 11.85
CA LYS A 78 6.50 -16.72 12.30
C LYS A 78 6.93 -18.05 11.70
N VAL A 79 6.01 -19.02 11.62
CA VAL A 79 6.30 -20.33 11.02
C VAL A 79 6.71 -20.17 9.57
N VAL A 80 5.89 -19.51 8.72
CA VAL A 80 6.22 -19.34 7.30
C VAL A 80 7.50 -18.52 7.10
N ALA A 81 7.78 -17.53 7.95
CA ALA A 81 9.05 -16.81 7.89
C ALA A 81 10.26 -17.70 8.23
N SER A 82 10.11 -18.60 9.22
CA SER A 82 11.18 -19.56 9.57
C SER A 82 11.49 -20.58 8.47
N GLU A 83 10.49 -20.90 7.65
CA GLU A 83 10.63 -21.78 6.49
C GLU A 83 11.32 -21.08 5.29
N HIS A 84 11.22 -19.75 5.21
CA HIS A 84 11.74 -18.93 4.12
C HIS A 84 12.53 -17.70 4.59
N PRO A 85 13.59 -17.87 5.40
CA PRO A 85 14.29 -16.76 6.07
C PRO A 85 14.96 -15.78 5.09
N ASP A 86 15.27 -16.22 3.87
CA ASP A 86 15.86 -15.39 2.81
C ASP A 86 14.82 -14.59 2.01
N ALA A 87 13.53 -14.83 2.25
CA ALA A 87 12.45 -14.22 1.46
C ALA A 87 11.41 -13.49 2.31
N ILE A 88 11.26 -13.85 3.58
CA ILE A 88 10.19 -13.32 4.44
C ILE A 88 10.77 -12.82 5.76
N ASP A 89 10.49 -11.56 6.07
CA ASP A 89 10.71 -10.96 7.38
C ASP A 89 9.37 -10.72 8.08
N VAL A 90 9.24 -11.17 9.32
CA VAL A 90 8.05 -10.95 10.15
C VAL A 90 8.45 -10.28 11.46
N VAL A 91 7.85 -9.13 11.74
CA VAL A 91 8.04 -8.39 12.97
C VAL A 91 6.71 -8.26 13.69
N ILE A 92 6.60 -8.94 14.83
CA ILE A 92 5.40 -8.87 15.68
C ILE A 92 5.52 -7.69 16.61
N GLY A 93 4.60 -6.75 16.52
CA GLY A 93 4.55 -5.57 17.37
C GLY A 93 3.95 -4.37 16.69
N PHE A 94 3.92 -3.27 17.44
CA PHE A 94 3.54 -1.95 16.93
C PHE A 94 4.73 -0.99 17.09
N ASP A 95 5.21 -0.47 15.97
CA ASP A 95 6.28 0.55 15.92
C ASP A 95 5.96 1.47 14.75
N GLU A 96 5.49 2.68 15.05
CA GLU A 96 5.07 3.65 14.04
C GLU A 96 6.22 4.10 13.14
N VAL A 97 7.39 4.35 13.74
CA VAL A 97 8.60 4.77 12.98
C VAL A 97 9.03 3.65 12.03
N PHE A 98 8.98 2.41 12.52
CA PHE A 98 9.33 1.25 11.69
C PHE A 98 8.28 0.98 10.61
N ALA A 99 6.99 1.16 10.91
CA ALA A 99 5.92 1.08 9.93
C ALA A 99 6.14 2.06 8.76
N HIS A 100 6.47 3.30 9.06
CA HIS A 100 6.81 4.31 8.04
C HIS A 100 8.08 3.95 7.26
N LEU A 101 9.11 3.42 7.93
CA LEU A 101 10.32 2.97 7.24
C LEU A 101 10.03 1.83 6.26
N ILE A 102 9.24 0.83 6.67
CA ILE A 102 8.81 -0.27 5.80
C ILE A 102 8.04 0.26 4.60
N GLN A 103 7.01 1.08 4.84
CA GLN A 103 6.20 1.66 3.76
C GLN A 103 7.05 2.50 2.80
N ALA A 104 8.03 3.22 3.32
CA ALA A 104 8.89 4.09 2.52
C ALA A 104 10.00 3.34 1.75
N ALA A 105 10.34 2.13 2.17
CA ALA A 105 11.35 1.27 1.53
C ALA A 105 10.75 0.23 0.60
N ALA A 106 9.46 -0.11 0.77
CA ALA A 106 8.77 -1.10 -0.03
C ALA A 106 8.48 -0.59 -1.45
N ASP A 107 8.45 -1.50 -2.42
CA ASP A 107 7.96 -1.25 -3.76
C ASP A 107 6.45 -1.41 -3.82
N ILE A 108 5.92 -2.40 -3.11
CA ILE A 108 4.51 -2.77 -3.11
C ILE A 108 3.98 -2.83 -1.68
N LEU A 109 2.81 -2.22 -1.43
CA LEU A 109 2.09 -2.33 -0.16
C LEU A 109 0.80 -3.16 -0.33
N LEU A 110 0.65 -4.23 0.46
CA LEU A 110 -0.55 -5.07 0.44
C LEU A 110 -1.62 -4.52 1.38
N MET A 111 -2.84 -4.37 0.87
CA MET A 111 -4.03 -4.01 1.64
C MET A 111 -5.23 -4.90 1.25
N PRO A 112 -5.18 -6.22 1.53
CA PRO A 112 -6.22 -7.18 1.15
C PRO A 112 -7.39 -7.17 2.13
N SER A 113 -7.78 -6.02 2.66
CA SER A 113 -8.79 -5.90 3.71
C SER A 113 -10.15 -6.44 3.26
N GLN A 114 -10.80 -7.21 4.12
CA GLN A 114 -12.19 -7.60 3.95
C GLN A 114 -13.11 -6.38 3.99
N TYR A 115 -12.78 -5.43 4.84
CA TYR A 115 -13.44 -4.15 4.97
C TYR A 115 -12.45 -3.06 5.39
N GLU A 116 -12.44 -1.93 4.65
CA GLU A 116 -11.57 -0.78 4.92
C GLU A 116 -12.37 0.52 4.77
N PRO A 117 -12.87 1.12 5.87
CA PRO A 117 -13.75 2.30 5.80
C PRO A 117 -13.16 3.46 5.03
N CYS A 118 -11.91 3.80 5.31
CA CYS A 118 -11.19 4.92 4.68
C CYS A 118 -9.86 4.45 4.10
N GLY A 119 -9.01 3.87 4.96
CA GLY A 119 -7.62 3.60 4.69
C GLY A 119 -6.78 4.89 4.71
N LEU A 120 -5.65 4.84 5.41
CA LEU A 120 -4.63 5.89 5.36
C LEU A 120 -3.32 5.34 4.81
N ALA A 121 -3.09 4.04 4.97
CA ALA A 121 -1.83 3.41 4.59
C ALA A 121 -1.54 3.56 3.08
N GLN A 122 -2.55 3.48 2.20
CA GLN A 122 -2.38 3.72 0.77
C GLN A 122 -1.99 5.17 0.46
N LEU A 123 -2.48 6.14 1.24
CA LEU A 123 -2.13 7.54 1.05
C LEU A 123 -0.68 7.81 1.48
N TYR A 124 -0.24 7.18 2.56
CA TYR A 124 1.18 7.19 2.94
C TYR A 124 2.05 6.50 1.89
N ALA A 125 1.62 5.35 1.38
CA ALA A 125 2.30 4.64 0.30
C ALA A 125 2.47 5.54 -0.93
N PHE A 126 1.43 6.21 -1.39
CA PHE A 126 1.51 7.18 -2.48
C PHE A 126 2.55 8.26 -2.21
N ARG A 127 2.57 8.82 -1.00
CA ARG A 127 3.53 9.85 -0.63
C ARG A 127 4.98 9.37 -0.68
N TYR A 128 5.21 8.10 -0.39
CA TYR A 128 6.53 7.47 -0.46
C TYR A 128 6.90 6.93 -1.85
N GLY A 129 5.94 6.85 -2.77
CA GLY A 129 6.12 6.24 -4.10
C GLY A 129 5.96 4.73 -4.09
N THR A 130 5.40 4.15 -3.03
CA THR A 130 5.09 2.73 -2.90
C THR A 130 3.74 2.46 -3.55
N ILE A 131 3.65 1.44 -4.39
CA ILE A 131 2.44 1.14 -5.15
C ILE A 131 1.56 0.16 -4.37
N PRO A 132 0.30 0.52 -4.06
CA PRO A 132 -0.57 -0.37 -3.32
C PRO A 132 -1.20 -1.45 -4.20
N VAL A 133 -1.32 -2.66 -3.61
CA VAL A 133 -2.17 -3.75 -4.09
C VAL A 133 -3.33 -3.87 -3.11
N VAL A 134 -4.53 -3.54 -3.54
CA VAL A 134 -5.68 -3.40 -2.64
C VAL A 134 -6.86 -4.25 -3.08
N ARG A 135 -7.69 -4.67 -2.12
CA ARG A 135 -9.02 -5.16 -2.44
C ARG A 135 -9.97 -3.99 -2.68
N ALA A 136 -10.88 -4.12 -3.64
CA ALA A 136 -11.93 -3.15 -3.93
C ALA A 136 -12.97 -3.11 -2.81
N THR A 137 -12.73 -2.33 -1.75
CA THR A 137 -13.64 -2.20 -0.62
C THR A 137 -13.51 -0.83 0.06
N GLY A 138 -14.65 -0.26 0.49
CA GLY A 138 -14.69 1.01 1.22
C GLY A 138 -13.88 2.11 0.55
N GLY A 139 -13.14 2.90 1.33
CA GLY A 139 -12.36 4.03 0.84
C GLY A 139 -11.20 3.66 -0.10
N LEU A 140 -10.83 2.38 -0.20
CA LEU A 140 -9.83 1.94 -1.17
C LEU A 140 -10.33 2.07 -2.61
N VAL A 141 -11.64 1.90 -2.83
CA VAL A 141 -12.26 2.08 -4.17
C VAL A 141 -12.19 3.53 -4.62
N ASP A 142 -12.26 4.47 -3.68
CA ASP A 142 -12.26 5.91 -3.96
C ASP A 142 -10.86 6.46 -4.19
N THR A 143 -9.82 5.75 -3.71
CA THR A 143 -8.46 6.27 -3.67
C THR A 143 -7.49 5.56 -4.59
N VAL A 144 -7.73 4.27 -4.92
CA VAL A 144 -6.83 3.47 -5.75
C VAL A 144 -7.49 3.11 -7.07
N VAL A 145 -6.88 3.53 -8.16
CA VAL A 145 -7.33 3.26 -9.53
C VAL A 145 -6.48 2.14 -10.11
N ASP A 146 -7.14 1.06 -10.56
CA ASP A 146 -6.47 -0.13 -11.09
C ASP A 146 -5.62 0.17 -12.33
N VAL A 147 -4.43 -0.44 -12.40
CA VAL A 147 -3.54 -0.37 -13.55
C VAL A 147 -4.06 -1.26 -14.68
N ASN A 148 -4.55 -0.63 -15.74
CA ASN A 148 -4.92 -1.26 -17.00
C ASN A 148 -4.59 -0.30 -18.17
N ASP A 149 -4.79 -0.73 -19.42
CA ASP A 149 -4.41 0.07 -20.59
C ASP A 149 -5.14 1.42 -20.65
N GLN A 150 -6.42 1.45 -20.28
CA GLN A 150 -7.22 2.68 -20.27
C GLN A 150 -6.72 3.67 -19.22
N THR A 151 -6.60 3.22 -17.95
CA THR A 151 -6.19 4.07 -16.83
C THR A 151 -4.74 4.54 -16.94
N ARG A 152 -3.90 3.74 -17.63
CA ARG A 152 -2.54 4.16 -18.01
C ARG A 152 -2.55 5.25 -19.06
N ALA A 153 -3.37 5.11 -20.11
CA ALA A 153 -3.51 6.11 -21.16
C ALA A 153 -4.09 7.43 -20.62
N ASP A 154 -5.08 7.35 -19.74
CA ASP A 154 -5.71 8.51 -19.09
C ASP A 154 -4.85 9.15 -18.00
N GLY A 155 -3.79 8.48 -17.59
CA GLY A 155 -2.91 8.97 -16.52
C GLY A 155 -3.52 8.88 -15.11
N THR A 156 -4.55 8.04 -14.89
CA THR A 156 -5.27 7.91 -13.62
C THR A 156 -4.83 6.71 -12.78
N ALA A 157 -4.14 5.72 -13.40
CA ALA A 157 -3.66 4.51 -12.72
C ALA A 157 -2.82 4.85 -11.47
N SER A 158 -3.09 4.20 -10.34
CA SER A 158 -2.39 4.45 -9.08
C SER A 158 -2.06 3.20 -8.25
N GLY A 159 -2.55 2.02 -8.63
CA GLY A 159 -2.27 0.77 -7.92
C GLY A 159 -2.88 -0.43 -8.60
N PHE A 160 -2.86 -1.57 -7.96
CA PHE A 160 -3.44 -2.80 -8.47
C PHE A 160 -4.63 -3.21 -7.60
N VAL A 161 -5.77 -3.44 -8.23
CA VAL A 161 -7.03 -3.69 -7.53
C VAL A 161 -7.53 -5.09 -7.87
N PHE A 162 -7.97 -5.83 -6.84
CA PHE A 162 -8.69 -7.10 -6.99
C PHE A 162 -10.05 -7.03 -6.30
N GLN A 163 -11.00 -7.88 -6.71
CA GLN A 163 -12.39 -7.81 -6.26
C GLN A 163 -12.70 -8.82 -5.15
N ASP A 164 -12.48 -10.10 -5.43
CA ASP A 164 -12.91 -11.18 -4.56
C ASP A 164 -11.98 -11.35 -3.37
N PHE A 165 -12.53 -11.52 -2.16
CA PHE A 165 -11.75 -11.83 -0.96
C PHE A 165 -11.26 -13.27 -1.00
N GLN A 166 -10.29 -13.53 -1.89
CA GLN A 166 -9.72 -14.86 -2.17
C GLN A 166 -8.23 -14.76 -2.43
N SER A 167 -7.47 -15.76 -2.00
CA SER A 167 -6.01 -15.81 -2.14
C SER A 167 -5.57 -15.76 -3.60
N ALA A 168 -6.30 -16.43 -4.51
CA ALA A 168 -5.98 -16.41 -5.93
C ALA A 168 -6.11 -15.01 -6.55
N SER A 169 -7.12 -14.23 -6.15
CA SER A 169 -7.33 -12.86 -6.64
C SER A 169 -6.25 -11.90 -6.13
N LEU A 170 -5.82 -12.06 -4.87
CA LEU A 170 -4.68 -11.29 -4.34
C LEU A 170 -3.39 -11.66 -5.07
N GLU A 171 -3.12 -12.96 -5.26
CA GLU A 171 -1.93 -13.44 -5.95
C GLU A 171 -1.85 -12.90 -7.39
N GLU A 172 -2.95 -12.95 -8.15
CA GLU A 172 -3.01 -12.38 -9.50
C GLU A 172 -2.65 -10.89 -9.50
N ALA A 173 -3.23 -10.11 -8.58
CA ALA A 173 -2.95 -8.68 -8.47
C ALA A 173 -1.48 -8.41 -8.12
N VAL A 174 -0.89 -9.20 -7.22
CA VAL A 174 0.54 -9.11 -6.88
C VAL A 174 1.42 -9.50 -8.08
N GLN A 175 1.07 -10.53 -8.82
CA GLN A 175 1.81 -10.93 -10.03
C GLN A 175 1.76 -9.83 -11.10
N ARG A 176 0.62 -9.15 -11.29
CA ARG A 176 0.48 -7.98 -12.17
C ARG A 176 1.40 -6.84 -11.70
N ALA A 177 1.47 -6.58 -10.40
CA ALA A 177 2.33 -5.56 -9.82
C ALA A 177 3.82 -5.89 -10.03
N LEU A 178 4.23 -7.13 -9.80
CA LEU A 178 5.60 -7.59 -10.03
C LEU A 178 5.99 -7.53 -11.51
N ALA A 179 5.09 -7.90 -12.40
CA ALA A 179 5.31 -7.75 -13.85
C ALA A 179 5.49 -6.28 -14.27
N ALA A 180 4.67 -5.38 -13.70
CA ALA A 180 4.80 -3.94 -13.92
C ALA A 180 6.12 -3.40 -13.34
N HIS A 181 6.55 -3.87 -12.16
CA HIS A 181 7.84 -3.50 -11.56
C HIS A 181 9.02 -3.90 -12.45
N GLY A 182 8.95 -5.05 -13.11
CA GLY A 182 9.96 -5.48 -14.10
C GLY A 182 10.05 -4.57 -15.33
N ASN A 183 9.01 -3.81 -15.64
CA ASN A 183 9.02 -2.77 -16.66
C ASN A 183 9.37 -1.41 -16.04
N LYS A 184 10.66 -1.07 -16.06
CA LYS A 184 11.19 0.14 -15.38
C LYS A 184 10.47 1.43 -15.79
N THR A 185 10.14 1.61 -17.08
CA THR A 185 9.46 2.82 -17.55
C THR A 185 8.05 2.92 -16.98
N LEU A 186 7.29 1.83 -17.06
CA LEU A 186 5.94 1.78 -16.49
C LEU A 186 5.96 2.03 -14.98
N TRP A 187 6.89 1.38 -14.27
CA TRP A 187 6.97 1.53 -12.82
C TRP A 187 7.31 2.95 -12.40
N GLN A 188 8.28 3.56 -13.08
CA GLN A 188 8.67 4.94 -12.84
C GLN A 188 7.53 5.93 -13.06
N ASP A 189 6.75 5.73 -14.11
CA ASP A 189 5.56 6.56 -14.39
C ASP A 189 4.50 6.42 -13.30
N LEU A 190 4.25 5.19 -12.82
CA LEU A 190 3.32 4.95 -11.71
C LEU A 190 3.79 5.64 -10.43
N VAL A 191 5.04 5.43 -10.04
CA VAL A 191 5.64 6.05 -8.85
C VAL A 191 5.56 7.58 -8.93
N TYR A 192 5.92 8.16 -10.07
CA TYR A 192 5.83 9.61 -10.28
C TYR A 192 4.39 10.10 -10.10
N ARG A 193 3.41 9.44 -10.70
CA ARG A 193 2.00 9.82 -10.65
C ARG A 193 1.43 9.76 -9.24
N VAL A 194 1.66 8.67 -8.51
CA VAL A 194 1.13 8.54 -7.14
C VAL A 194 1.73 9.58 -6.20
N MET A 195 3.01 9.93 -6.38
CA MET A 195 3.67 10.96 -5.59
C MET A 195 3.18 12.39 -5.90
N GLN A 196 2.54 12.63 -7.05
CA GLN A 196 1.96 13.93 -7.41
C GLN A 196 0.53 14.11 -6.88
N GLN A 197 -0.10 13.06 -6.38
CA GLN A 197 -1.45 13.16 -5.84
C GLN A 197 -1.45 13.97 -4.55
N ASP A 198 -2.34 14.95 -4.48
CA ASP A 198 -2.52 15.80 -3.30
C ASP A 198 -3.71 15.30 -2.47
N TRP A 199 -3.38 14.67 -1.35
CA TRP A 199 -4.34 14.18 -0.34
C TRP A 199 -4.32 15.04 0.93
N SER A 200 -3.90 16.30 0.82
CA SER A 200 -3.82 17.22 1.96
C SER A 200 -5.21 17.60 2.50
N TRP A 201 -5.21 18.09 3.72
CA TRP A 201 -6.41 18.66 4.34
C TRP A 201 -6.92 19.90 3.60
N GLU A 202 -6.06 20.65 2.91
CA GLU A 202 -6.43 21.80 2.09
C GLU A 202 -7.40 21.41 0.99
N VAL A 203 -7.13 20.31 0.27
CA VAL A 203 -8.03 19.77 -0.77
C VAL A 203 -9.35 19.30 -0.17
N SER A 204 -9.30 18.59 0.96
CA SER A 204 -10.51 18.14 1.66
C SER A 204 -11.34 19.32 2.16
N ALA A 205 -10.71 20.34 2.76
CA ALA A 205 -11.39 21.55 3.25
C ALA A 205 -12.14 22.28 2.14
N GLN A 206 -11.54 22.42 0.95
CA GLN A 206 -12.21 23.03 -0.21
C GLN A 206 -13.44 22.23 -0.66
N GLN A 207 -13.41 20.90 -0.56
CA GLN A 207 -14.57 20.07 -0.87
C GLN A 207 -15.68 20.24 0.17
N TYR A 208 -15.34 20.29 1.46
CA TYR A 208 -16.29 20.57 2.54
C TYR A 208 -16.92 21.96 2.38
N GLN A 209 -16.14 22.98 2.03
CA GLN A 209 -16.65 24.32 1.76
C GLN A 209 -17.75 24.29 0.68
N LYS A 210 -17.51 23.59 -0.44
CA LYS A 210 -18.53 23.44 -1.50
C LYS A 210 -19.81 22.75 -1.01
N VAL A 211 -19.68 21.77 -0.09
CA VAL A 211 -20.85 21.11 0.51
C VAL A 211 -21.64 22.11 1.37
N TYR A 212 -20.97 22.91 2.19
CA TYR A 212 -21.63 23.93 3.00
C TYR A 212 -22.30 25.02 2.13
N GLU A 213 -21.64 25.50 1.09
CA GLU A 213 -22.22 26.46 0.15
C GLU A 213 -23.51 25.93 -0.51
N ARG A 214 -23.50 24.64 -0.94
CA ARG A 214 -24.70 23.98 -1.48
C ARG A 214 -25.80 23.83 -0.42
N ALA A 215 -25.46 23.48 0.80
CA ALA A 215 -26.40 23.33 1.89
C ALA A 215 -27.09 24.70 2.21
N LEU A 216 -26.32 25.77 2.28
CA LEU A 216 -26.82 27.11 2.48
C LEU A 216 -27.74 27.60 1.32
N ALA A 217 -27.32 27.31 0.06
CA ALA A 217 -28.14 27.68 -1.11
C ALA A 217 -29.48 26.94 -1.18
N ASN A 218 -29.57 25.75 -0.57
CA ASN A 218 -30.79 24.95 -0.52
C ASN A 218 -31.56 25.08 0.81
N ALA A 219 -31.08 25.88 1.76
CA ALA A 219 -31.75 26.07 3.03
C ALA A 219 -33.01 26.90 2.83
N PRO A 220 -34.15 26.57 3.50
CA PRO A 220 -35.34 27.44 3.55
C PRO A 220 -34.98 28.82 4.10
N ALA A 221 -35.63 29.88 3.57
CA ALA A 221 -35.30 31.27 3.90
C ALA A 221 -35.43 31.60 5.41
N ASP A 222 -36.22 30.83 6.16
CA ASP A 222 -36.43 30.93 7.58
C ASP A 222 -35.30 30.31 8.46
N VAL A 223 -34.36 29.57 7.87
CA VAL A 223 -33.23 28.96 8.59
C VAL A 223 -31.96 29.82 8.51
N VAL A 224 -31.90 30.79 7.60
CA VAL A 224 -30.70 31.61 7.34
C VAL A 224 -30.57 32.80 8.29
N ASP A 225 -31.57 33.11 9.12
CA ASP A 225 -31.56 34.27 10.01
C ASP A 225 -31.29 33.89 11.49
N VAL A 226 -30.20 33.16 11.73
CA VAL A 226 -29.64 33.03 13.09
C VAL A 226 -28.45 33.98 13.20
N ARG A 227 -28.74 35.20 13.67
CA ARG A 227 -27.74 36.20 14.08
C ARG A 227 -27.07 35.81 15.38
#